data_f8cf40256a59ef738980fff841e4ce80
#
_entry.id   f8cf40256a59ef738980fff841e4ce80
#
_cell.length_a   1.000
_cell.length_b   1.000
_cell.length_c   1.000
_cell.angle_alpha   90.00
_cell.angle_beta   90.00
_cell.angle_gamma   90.00
#
_symmetry.space_group_name_H-M   'P 1'
#
loop_
_entity.id
_entity.type
_entity.pdbx_description
1 polymer ?
#
loop_
_entity_poly.entity_id
_entity_poly.type
_entity_poly.pdbx_seq_one_letter_code
_entity_poly.pdbx_strand_id
1 'polypeptide(L)'
;MNNLKGGERLPSKKNEVVRHGDVVIKTFSDLNRFQMEKEIGDLLENSGLLIPVRLSVDEPGLRIKYKYIKGTPVVDLIEDIGLSHARKIFSKICVWLVGFYNLTRKEKGCQCILGDIHLRNFLYEEASGQIYGLDFEECRCGRIESDAARLYVFILHYDPAFTQRKKTLAAIVRDNLTVALGLDGSFFQAEVERETRELLDRRAGNQ
;
A
#
# COMPACT_ATOMS: atom_id res chain seq x y z
N MET A 1 -10.35 -7.04 -32.19
CA MET A 1 -9.29 -7.56 -31.32
C MET A 1 -8.08 -6.65 -31.50
N ASN A 2 -7.89 -5.62 -30.66
CA ASN A 2 -6.74 -4.73 -30.76
C ASN A 2 -5.53 -5.45 -30.13
N ASN A 3 -4.53 -5.74 -30.96
CA ASN A 3 -3.22 -6.23 -30.56
C ASN A 3 -2.52 -5.18 -29.67
N LEU A 4 -2.55 -5.37 -28.34
CA LEU A 4 -1.78 -4.60 -27.36
C LEU A 4 -0.31 -5.07 -27.36
N LYS A 5 0.36 -5.06 -28.51
CA LYS A 5 1.81 -5.25 -28.61
C LYS A 5 2.49 -3.93 -28.24
N GLY A 6 3.26 -3.92 -27.14
CA GLY A 6 4.14 -2.81 -26.77
C GLY A 6 3.77 -2.08 -25.48
N GLY A 7 3.27 -2.75 -24.46
CA GLY A 7 3.06 -2.15 -23.13
C GLY A 7 4.34 -2.12 -22.28
N GLU A 8 4.46 -1.11 -21.42
CA GLU A 8 5.50 -1.02 -20.40
C GLU A 8 5.14 -1.92 -19.21
N ARG A 9 6.00 -2.90 -18.88
CA ARG A 9 5.80 -3.76 -17.71
C ARG A 9 6.16 -2.99 -16.44
N LEU A 10 5.21 -2.88 -15.52
CA LEU A 10 5.44 -2.27 -14.22
C LEU A 10 5.91 -3.33 -13.19
N PRO A 11 6.70 -2.94 -12.18
CA PRO A 11 7.20 -3.87 -11.17
C PRO A 11 6.06 -4.54 -10.40
N SER A 12 6.00 -5.86 -10.44
CA SER A 12 5.11 -6.70 -9.64
C SER A 12 5.74 -8.09 -9.49
N LYS A 13 5.58 -8.71 -8.31
CA LYS A 13 6.12 -10.03 -8.02
C LYS A 13 5.13 -11.17 -8.28
N LYS A 14 3.84 -10.90 -8.06
CA LYS A 14 2.78 -11.93 -8.02
C LYS A 14 1.88 -11.90 -9.24
N ASN A 15 1.69 -10.71 -9.81
CA ASN A 15 0.77 -10.45 -10.91
C ASN A 15 1.51 -9.89 -12.12
N GLU A 16 0.88 -9.97 -13.28
CA GLU A 16 1.34 -9.22 -14.44
C GLU A 16 0.68 -7.83 -14.43
N VAL A 17 1.51 -6.78 -14.42
CA VAL A 17 1.03 -5.39 -14.46
C VAL A 17 1.67 -4.69 -15.64
N VAL A 18 0.84 -4.26 -16.60
CA VAL A 18 1.29 -3.66 -17.86
C VAL A 18 0.59 -2.33 -18.08
N ARG A 19 1.38 -1.30 -18.40
CA ARG A 19 0.88 0.02 -18.78
C ARG A 19 0.81 0.15 -20.29
N HIS A 20 -0.32 0.63 -20.80
CA HIS A 20 -0.55 1.01 -22.18
C HIS A 20 -1.07 2.45 -22.24
N GLY A 21 -0.17 3.42 -22.44
CA GLY A 21 -0.53 4.84 -22.39
C GLY A 21 -1.10 5.24 -21.03
N ASP A 22 -2.37 5.65 -21.02
CA ASP A 22 -3.08 6.08 -19.79
C ASP A 22 -3.87 4.96 -19.09
N VAL A 23 -3.63 3.70 -19.48
CA VAL A 23 -4.29 2.53 -18.88
C VAL A 23 -3.27 1.58 -18.30
N VAL A 24 -3.53 1.11 -17.08
CA VAL A 24 -2.79 0.01 -16.42
C VAL A 24 -3.70 -1.21 -16.38
N ILE A 25 -3.19 -2.35 -16.81
CA ILE A 25 -3.87 -3.64 -16.75
C ILE A 25 -3.15 -4.50 -15.72
N LYS A 26 -3.85 -4.91 -14.66
CA LYS A 26 -3.39 -5.87 -13.66
C LYS A 26 -4.08 -7.21 -13.94
N THR A 27 -3.30 -8.24 -14.26
CA THR A 27 -3.75 -9.61 -14.49
C THR A 27 -3.33 -10.46 -13.29
N PHE A 28 -4.28 -11.07 -12.64
CA PHE A 28 -4.06 -11.87 -11.44
C PHE A 28 -3.83 -13.33 -11.79
N SER A 29 -2.92 -13.96 -11.07
CA SER A 29 -2.67 -15.41 -11.16
C SER A 29 -3.54 -16.23 -10.19
N ASP A 30 -4.22 -15.57 -9.25
CA ASP A 30 -5.00 -16.17 -8.18
C ASP A 30 -6.39 -15.53 -8.10
N LEU A 31 -7.43 -16.38 -8.09
CA LEU A 31 -8.83 -15.95 -8.08
C LEU A 31 -9.21 -15.23 -6.79
N ASN A 32 -8.71 -15.69 -5.63
CA ASN A 32 -9.07 -15.08 -4.35
C ASN A 32 -8.48 -13.67 -4.23
N ARG A 33 -7.25 -13.47 -4.72
CA ARG A 33 -6.62 -12.15 -4.79
C ARG A 33 -7.36 -11.21 -5.73
N PHE A 34 -7.76 -11.71 -6.90
CA PHE A 34 -8.57 -10.94 -7.83
C PHE A 34 -9.91 -10.51 -7.19
N GLN A 35 -10.59 -11.44 -6.53
CA GLN A 35 -11.86 -11.15 -5.85
C GLN A 35 -11.68 -10.14 -4.72
N MET A 36 -10.62 -10.28 -3.91
CA MET A 36 -10.32 -9.34 -2.82
C MET A 36 -10.02 -7.93 -3.36
N GLU A 37 -9.16 -7.80 -4.37
CA GLU A 37 -8.88 -6.52 -5.02
C GLU A 37 -10.16 -5.87 -5.57
N LYS A 38 -11.02 -6.67 -6.22
CA LYS A 38 -12.31 -6.20 -6.75
C LYS A 38 -13.23 -5.74 -5.63
N GLU A 39 -13.42 -6.55 -4.59
CA GLU A 39 -14.32 -6.26 -3.46
C GLU A 39 -13.91 -4.99 -2.70
N ILE A 40 -12.62 -4.88 -2.37
CA ILE A 40 -12.11 -3.67 -1.70
C ILE A 40 -12.17 -2.46 -2.66
N GLY A 41 -11.88 -2.65 -3.95
CA GLY A 41 -12.05 -1.62 -4.95
C GLY A 41 -13.48 -1.11 -5.03
N ASP A 42 -14.50 -1.99 -5.02
CA ASP A 42 -15.93 -1.65 -4.98
C ASP A 42 -16.28 -0.81 -3.74
N LEU A 43 -15.72 -1.20 -2.59
CA LEU A 43 -15.91 -0.49 -1.32
C LEU A 43 -15.30 0.91 -1.32
N LEU A 44 -14.10 1.05 -1.90
CA LEU A 44 -13.37 2.32 -1.92
C LEU A 44 -13.87 3.28 -3.01
N GLU A 45 -14.50 2.77 -4.05
CA GLU A 45 -15.09 3.59 -5.10
C GLU A 45 -16.15 4.52 -4.49
N ASN A 46 -16.06 5.80 -4.72
CA ASN A 46 -16.93 6.84 -4.14
C ASN A 46 -16.78 7.09 -2.61
N SER A 47 -15.78 6.51 -1.94
CA SER A 47 -15.54 6.74 -0.51
C SER A 47 -14.85 8.08 -0.19
N GLY A 48 -14.30 8.75 -1.21
CA GLY A 48 -13.42 9.90 -1.04
C GLY A 48 -11.95 9.54 -0.79
N LEU A 49 -11.62 8.27 -0.58
CA LEU A 49 -10.23 7.80 -0.55
C LEU A 49 -9.67 7.72 -1.96
N LEU A 50 -8.48 8.27 -2.15
CA LEU A 50 -7.84 8.27 -3.47
C LEU A 50 -7.24 6.90 -3.78
N ILE A 51 -7.78 6.28 -4.80
CA ILE A 51 -7.31 5.04 -5.44
C ILE A 51 -7.31 5.22 -6.96
N PRO A 52 -6.61 4.39 -7.74
CA PRO A 52 -6.74 4.44 -9.20
C PRO A 52 -8.17 4.21 -9.64
N VAL A 53 -8.66 5.06 -10.53
CA VAL A 53 -10.01 4.90 -11.12
C VAL A 53 -10.06 3.59 -11.88
N ARG A 54 -10.97 2.71 -11.52
CA ARG A 54 -11.22 1.45 -12.20
C ARG A 54 -12.02 1.70 -13.48
N LEU A 55 -11.48 1.25 -14.61
CA LEU A 55 -12.10 1.43 -15.94
C LEU A 55 -12.95 0.22 -16.35
N SER A 56 -12.51 -0.98 -16.04
CA SER A 56 -13.25 -2.23 -16.31
C SER A 56 -12.72 -3.39 -15.50
N VAL A 57 -13.58 -4.40 -15.32
CA VAL A 57 -13.27 -5.70 -14.73
C VAL A 57 -13.58 -6.79 -15.75
N ASP A 58 -12.65 -7.70 -15.98
CA ASP A 58 -12.77 -8.89 -16.81
C ASP A 58 -12.60 -10.12 -15.91
N GLU A 59 -13.73 -10.64 -15.40
CA GLU A 59 -13.72 -11.77 -14.46
C GLU A 59 -13.17 -13.07 -15.08
N PRO A 60 -13.57 -13.47 -16.31
CA PRO A 60 -12.99 -14.65 -16.93
C PRO A 60 -11.49 -14.59 -17.14
N GLY A 61 -10.96 -13.41 -17.41
CA GLY A 61 -9.53 -13.18 -17.61
C GLY A 61 -8.78 -12.80 -16.34
N LEU A 62 -9.45 -12.73 -15.17
CA LEU A 62 -8.90 -12.26 -13.90
C LEU A 62 -8.13 -10.95 -14.07
N ARG A 63 -8.71 -9.97 -14.76
CA ARG A 63 -8.06 -8.71 -15.09
C ARG A 63 -8.87 -7.50 -14.62
N ILE A 64 -8.14 -6.51 -14.12
CA ILE A 64 -8.72 -5.20 -13.80
C ILE A 64 -7.93 -4.14 -14.55
N LYS A 65 -8.65 -3.22 -15.20
CA LYS A 65 -8.06 -2.06 -15.87
C LYS A 65 -8.26 -0.83 -15.02
N TYR A 66 -7.20 -0.08 -14.84
CA TYR A 66 -7.19 1.17 -14.10
C TYR A 66 -6.73 2.33 -14.98
N LYS A 67 -7.19 3.53 -14.67
CA LYS A 67 -6.59 4.75 -15.20
C LYS A 67 -5.19 4.91 -14.61
N TYR A 68 -4.20 5.17 -15.46
CA TYR A 68 -2.84 5.42 -15.02
C TYR A 68 -2.76 6.71 -14.19
N ILE A 69 -2.09 6.66 -13.07
CA ILE A 69 -1.77 7.83 -12.24
C ILE A 69 -0.33 8.24 -12.52
N LYS A 70 -0.14 9.49 -12.91
CA LYS A 70 1.19 10.07 -13.09
C LYS A 70 1.76 10.47 -11.74
N GLY A 71 2.16 9.47 -10.96
CA GLY A 71 2.71 9.63 -9.63
C GLY A 71 3.98 8.80 -9.44
N THR A 72 4.74 9.14 -8.41
CA THR A 72 5.98 8.44 -8.02
C THR A 72 5.68 7.56 -6.80
N PRO A 73 6.10 6.27 -6.79
CA PRO A 73 6.02 5.45 -5.59
C PRO A 73 6.74 6.12 -4.42
N VAL A 74 6.09 6.16 -3.25
CA VAL A 74 6.68 6.86 -2.09
C VAL A 74 8.02 6.27 -1.68
N VAL A 75 8.25 4.98 -1.91
CA VAL A 75 9.54 4.34 -1.66
C VAL A 75 10.69 4.97 -2.44
N ASP A 76 10.42 5.44 -3.66
CA ASP A 76 11.43 6.04 -4.54
C ASP A 76 11.72 7.51 -4.17
N LEU A 77 10.86 8.13 -3.37
CA LEU A 77 11.01 9.51 -2.89
C LEU A 77 11.70 9.62 -1.54
N ILE A 78 11.71 8.54 -0.75
CA ILE A 78 12.05 8.60 0.68
C ILE A 78 13.46 9.13 0.97
N GLU A 79 14.40 8.95 0.07
CA GLU A 79 15.79 9.39 0.26
C GLU A 79 16.07 10.78 -0.35
N ASP A 80 15.36 11.16 -1.41
CA ASP A 80 15.72 12.31 -2.25
C ASP A 80 15.04 13.61 -1.83
N ILE A 81 13.84 13.54 -1.27
CA ILE A 81 13.07 14.73 -0.87
C ILE A 81 13.51 15.28 0.49
N GLY A 82 13.36 16.57 0.72
CA GLY A 82 13.64 17.21 2.03
C GLY A 82 12.80 16.59 3.17
N LEU A 83 13.36 16.50 4.39
CA LEU A 83 12.69 15.85 5.53
C LEU A 83 11.32 16.49 5.85
N SER A 84 11.18 17.81 5.70
CA SER A 84 9.90 18.50 5.90
C SER A 84 8.84 18.03 4.89
N HIS A 85 9.22 17.84 3.63
CA HIS A 85 8.32 17.33 2.60
C HIS A 85 7.96 15.85 2.86
N ALA A 86 8.96 15.02 3.20
CA ALA A 86 8.71 13.63 3.58
C ALA A 86 7.71 13.52 4.74
N ARG A 87 7.84 14.33 5.78
CA ARG A 87 6.88 14.39 6.89
C ARG A 87 5.44 14.65 6.41
N LYS A 88 5.24 15.57 5.48
CA LYS A 88 3.91 15.88 4.91
C LYS A 88 3.34 14.67 4.15
N ILE A 89 4.16 14.00 3.33
CA ILE A 89 3.75 12.79 2.59
C ILE A 89 3.34 11.68 3.58
N PHE A 90 4.15 11.42 4.60
CA PHE A 90 3.85 10.39 5.59
C PHE A 90 2.60 10.71 6.43
N SER A 91 2.38 11.97 6.77
CA SER A 91 1.11 12.37 7.41
C SER A 91 -0.09 12.11 6.50
N LYS A 92 0.02 12.36 5.19
CA LYS A 92 -1.05 12.04 4.23
C LYS A 92 -1.30 10.53 4.09
N ILE A 93 -0.24 9.70 4.13
CA ILE A 93 -0.38 8.24 4.18
C ILE A 93 -1.16 7.83 5.44
N CYS A 94 -0.83 8.39 6.60
CA CYS A 94 -1.56 8.09 7.83
C CYS A 94 -3.03 8.50 7.75
N VAL A 95 -3.34 9.67 7.18
CA VAL A 95 -4.73 10.11 6.95
C VAL A 95 -5.46 9.13 6.03
N TRP A 96 -4.82 8.69 4.94
CA TRP A 96 -5.39 7.70 4.03
C TRP A 96 -5.67 6.37 4.75
N LEU A 97 -4.71 5.86 5.53
CA LEU A 97 -4.85 4.63 6.31
C LEU A 97 -5.99 4.72 7.34
N VAL A 98 -6.08 5.83 8.08
CA VAL A 98 -7.17 6.06 9.04
C VAL A 98 -8.53 6.03 8.33
N GLY A 99 -8.63 6.68 7.18
CA GLY A 99 -9.84 6.65 6.35
C GLY A 99 -10.21 5.21 5.92
N PHE A 100 -9.23 4.45 5.43
CA PHE A 100 -9.41 3.06 5.02
C PHE A 100 -9.90 2.17 6.18
N TYR A 101 -9.25 2.25 7.33
CA TYR A 101 -9.62 1.45 8.50
C TYR A 101 -11.02 1.79 9.04
N ASN A 102 -11.36 3.07 9.09
CA ASN A 102 -12.68 3.49 9.55
C ASN A 102 -13.79 3.05 8.58
N LEU A 103 -13.54 3.22 7.26
CA LEU A 103 -14.50 2.80 6.24
C LEU A 103 -14.75 1.29 6.29
N THR A 104 -13.68 0.48 6.27
CA THR A 104 -13.81 -0.98 6.25
C THR A 104 -14.48 -1.52 7.51
N ARG A 105 -14.16 -0.96 8.67
CA ARG A 105 -14.85 -1.31 9.94
C ARG A 105 -16.35 -1.06 9.85
N LYS A 106 -16.74 0.10 9.28
CA LYS A 106 -18.14 0.48 9.16
C LYS A 106 -18.90 -0.42 8.18
N GLU A 107 -18.33 -0.66 7.00
CA GLU A 107 -19.05 -1.30 5.89
C GLU A 107 -18.96 -2.84 5.92
N LYS A 108 -17.87 -3.40 6.42
CA LYS A 108 -17.67 -4.87 6.45
C LYS A 108 -17.98 -5.50 7.82
N GLY A 109 -18.26 -4.70 8.84
CA GLY A 109 -18.48 -5.21 10.19
C GLY A 109 -17.25 -5.83 10.87
N CYS A 110 -16.10 -5.83 10.21
CA CYS A 110 -14.81 -6.23 10.76
C CYS A 110 -13.72 -5.23 10.38
N GLN A 111 -12.70 -5.13 11.22
CA GLN A 111 -11.53 -4.32 10.89
C GLN A 111 -10.75 -5.00 9.79
N CYS A 112 -10.75 -4.44 8.55
CA CYS A 112 -9.84 -4.90 7.52
C CYS A 112 -8.47 -4.22 7.64
N ILE A 113 -7.44 -4.97 7.33
CA ILE A 113 -6.05 -4.53 7.15
C ILE A 113 -5.62 -4.77 5.71
N LEU A 114 -4.62 -4.03 5.23
CA LEU A 114 -4.06 -4.20 3.88
C LEU A 114 -3.26 -5.51 3.74
N GLY A 115 -2.67 -5.96 4.84
CA GLY A 115 -2.00 -7.25 4.93
C GLY A 115 -0.60 -7.30 4.33
N ASP A 116 -0.37 -6.72 3.17
CA ASP A 116 0.96 -6.57 2.55
C ASP A 116 1.31 -5.09 2.35
N ILE A 117 1.23 -4.30 3.42
CA ILE A 117 1.47 -2.85 3.37
C ILE A 117 2.96 -2.53 3.31
N HIS A 118 3.33 -1.68 2.35
CA HIS A 118 4.67 -1.09 2.23
C HIS A 118 4.62 0.21 1.40
N LEU A 119 5.72 0.97 1.35
CA LEU A 119 5.74 2.28 0.68
C LEU A 119 5.54 2.23 -0.84
N ARG A 120 5.67 1.05 -1.48
CA ARG A 120 5.33 0.87 -2.92
C ARG A 120 3.82 0.84 -3.17
N ASN A 121 3.01 0.61 -2.13
CA ASN A 121 1.54 0.63 -2.23
C ASN A 121 0.97 2.05 -2.19
N PHE A 122 1.83 3.07 -2.14
CA PHE A 122 1.40 4.46 -2.15
C PHE A 122 2.09 5.22 -3.28
N LEU A 123 1.29 5.88 -4.13
CA LEU A 123 1.78 6.83 -5.14
C LEU A 123 1.58 8.25 -4.65
N TYR A 124 2.61 9.06 -4.80
CA TYR A 124 2.54 10.51 -4.60
C TYR A 124 2.43 11.19 -5.97
N GLU A 125 1.33 11.89 -6.19
CA GLU A 125 1.12 12.72 -7.38
C GLU A 125 1.57 14.15 -7.10
N GLU A 126 2.68 14.55 -7.68
CA GLU A 126 3.28 15.87 -7.40
C GLU A 126 2.37 17.05 -7.80
N ALA A 127 1.64 16.91 -8.91
CA ALA A 127 0.80 17.98 -9.45
C ALA A 127 -0.32 18.40 -8.48
N SER A 128 -0.93 17.44 -7.77
CA SER A 128 -1.99 17.68 -6.80
C SER A 128 -1.49 17.61 -5.35
N GLY A 129 -0.30 17.07 -5.13
CA GLY A 129 0.24 16.75 -3.83
C GLY A 129 -0.54 15.66 -3.10
N GLN A 130 -1.26 14.80 -3.80
CA GLN A 130 -2.12 13.76 -3.24
C GLN A 130 -1.41 12.41 -3.12
N ILE A 131 -1.93 11.56 -2.21
CA ILE A 131 -1.52 10.18 -2.03
C ILE A 131 -2.64 9.26 -2.53
N TYR A 132 -2.28 8.29 -3.35
CA TYR A 132 -3.16 7.21 -3.80
C TYR A 132 -2.70 5.89 -3.19
N GLY A 133 -3.66 5.14 -2.61
CA GLY A 133 -3.42 3.77 -2.16
C GLY A 133 -3.59 2.77 -3.30
N LEU A 134 -2.78 1.71 -3.31
CA LEU A 134 -2.76 0.66 -4.32
C LEU A 134 -2.71 -0.71 -3.66
N ASP A 135 -3.09 -1.74 -4.43
CA ASP A 135 -2.82 -3.15 -4.13
C ASP A 135 -3.55 -3.67 -2.90
N PHE A 136 -4.81 -4.05 -3.10
CA PHE A 136 -5.74 -4.51 -2.05
C PHE A 136 -5.91 -6.03 -2.02
N GLU A 137 -5.16 -6.78 -2.80
CA GLU A 137 -5.33 -8.23 -3.02
C GLU A 137 -5.05 -9.09 -1.78
N GLU A 138 -4.34 -8.56 -0.79
CA GLU A 138 -4.01 -9.24 0.48
C GLU A 138 -4.85 -8.72 1.66
N CYS A 139 -5.86 -7.88 1.39
CA CYS A 139 -6.74 -7.36 2.44
C CYS A 139 -7.46 -8.50 3.15
N ARG A 140 -7.58 -8.38 4.46
CA ARG A 140 -8.27 -9.35 5.33
C ARG A 140 -8.70 -8.73 6.63
N CYS A 141 -9.59 -9.39 7.37
CA CYS A 141 -9.87 -8.99 8.76
C CYS A 141 -8.61 -9.17 9.61
N GLY A 142 -8.30 -8.19 10.44
CA GLY A 142 -7.11 -8.19 11.28
C GLY A 142 -7.00 -6.97 12.18
N ARG A 143 -5.91 -6.92 12.93
CA ARG A 143 -5.61 -5.78 13.81
C ARG A 143 -4.77 -4.75 13.07
N ILE A 144 -5.10 -3.48 13.22
CA ILE A 144 -4.39 -2.35 12.58
C ILE A 144 -2.92 -2.27 13.01
N GLU A 145 -2.58 -2.77 14.21
CA GLU A 145 -1.20 -2.85 14.69
C GLU A 145 -0.33 -3.72 13.78
N SER A 146 -0.89 -4.76 13.15
CA SER A 146 -0.13 -5.61 12.22
C SER A 146 0.31 -4.84 10.98
N ASP A 147 -0.59 -4.03 10.37
CA ASP A 147 -0.22 -3.15 9.25
C ASP A 147 0.74 -2.04 9.68
N ALA A 148 0.46 -1.41 10.83
CA ALA A 148 1.29 -0.33 11.36
C ALA A 148 2.73 -0.83 11.63
N ALA A 149 2.87 -2.01 12.23
CA ALA A 149 4.16 -2.64 12.50
C ALA A 149 4.89 -3.01 11.21
N ARG A 150 4.19 -3.60 10.24
CA ARG A 150 4.77 -3.96 8.94
C ARG A 150 5.30 -2.74 8.21
N LEU A 151 4.53 -1.65 8.14
CA LEU A 151 4.97 -0.40 7.52
C LEU A 151 6.16 0.22 8.26
N TYR A 152 6.13 0.20 9.60
CA TYR A 152 7.22 0.68 10.46
C TYR A 152 8.52 -0.10 10.19
N VAL A 153 8.46 -1.43 10.19
CA VAL A 153 9.60 -2.32 9.90
C VAL A 153 10.11 -2.10 8.48
N PHE A 154 9.21 -2.01 7.49
CA PHE A 154 9.58 -1.72 6.10
C PHE A 154 10.41 -0.43 5.99
N ILE A 155 9.95 0.67 6.62
CA ILE A 155 10.64 1.97 6.58
C ILE A 155 12.03 1.84 7.19
N LEU A 156 12.17 1.18 8.34
CA LEU A 156 13.46 1.05 9.03
C LEU A 156 14.48 0.19 8.28
N HIS A 157 14.01 -0.88 7.64
CA HIS A 157 14.88 -1.90 7.04
C HIS A 157 15.11 -1.74 5.53
N TYR A 158 14.42 -0.81 4.87
CA TYR A 158 14.68 -0.50 3.46
C TYR A 158 16.07 0.15 3.32
N ASP A 159 16.83 -0.22 2.27
CA ASP A 159 18.19 0.30 2.09
C ASP A 159 18.22 1.80 1.76
N PRO A 160 19.18 2.54 2.35
CA PRO A 160 20.08 2.23 3.47
C PRO A 160 19.31 2.11 4.79
N ALA A 161 19.48 0.99 5.52
CA ALA A 161 18.69 0.69 6.71
C ALA A 161 19.07 1.57 7.92
N PHE A 162 18.09 1.82 8.82
CA PHE A 162 18.26 2.45 10.12
C PHE A 162 18.87 3.86 10.11
N THR A 163 18.81 4.59 8.99
CA THR A 163 19.24 6.00 8.99
C THR A 163 18.40 6.84 9.96
N GLN A 164 18.97 7.96 10.45
CA GLN A 164 18.22 8.86 11.35
C GLN A 164 16.94 9.38 10.70
N ARG A 165 16.97 9.60 9.38
CA ARG A 165 15.79 9.95 8.58
C ARG A 165 14.70 8.89 8.69
N LYS A 166 15.03 7.61 8.45
CA LYS A 166 14.07 6.50 8.50
C LYS A 166 13.51 6.30 9.90
N LYS A 167 14.34 6.41 10.94
CA LYS A 167 13.86 6.40 12.33
C LYS A 167 12.82 7.49 12.59
N THR A 168 13.07 8.70 12.07
CA THR A 168 12.13 9.81 12.18
C THR A 168 10.82 9.53 11.42
N LEU A 169 10.90 9.02 10.18
CA LEU A 169 9.71 8.74 9.37
C LEU A 169 8.89 7.57 9.93
N ALA A 170 9.54 6.52 10.40
CA ALA A 170 8.89 5.40 11.06
C ALA A 170 8.16 5.84 12.35
N ALA A 171 8.81 6.71 13.16
CA ALA A 171 8.17 7.27 14.35
C ALA A 171 6.93 8.11 14.00
N ILE A 172 6.94 8.88 12.91
CA ILE A 172 5.77 9.65 12.45
C ILE A 172 4.59 8.72 12.15
N VAL A 173 4.82 7.60 11.47
CA VAL A 173 3.75 6.63 11.18
C VAL A 173 3.18 6.07 12.48
N ARG A 174 4.04 5.54 13.36
CA ARG A 174 3.61 4.99 14.65
C ARG A 174 2.81 6.02 15.45
N ASP A 175 3.35 7.22 15.62
CA ASP A 175 2.76 8.24 16.50
C ASP A 175 1.43 8.75 15.94
N ASN A 176 1.34 9.02 14.63
CA ASN A 176 0.10 9.46 14.00
C ASN A 176 -0.99 8.39 14.06
N LEU A 177 -0.66 7.11 13.80
CA LEU A 177 -1.64 6.04 13.89
C LEU A 177 -2.05 5.75 15.34
N THR A 178 -1.11 5.86 16.29
CA THR A 178 -1.44 5.74 17.73
C THR A 178 -2.42 6.83 18.17
N VAL A 179 -2.18 8.08 17.79
CA VAL A 179 -3.07 9.20 18.14
C VAL A 179 -4.43 9.06 17.48
N ALA A 180 -4.48 8.67 16.20
CA ALA A 180 -5.72 8.63 15.43
C ALA A 180 -6.59 7.39 15.70
N LEU A 181 -5.99 6.25 16.02
CA LEU A 181 -6.67 4.95 16.07
C LEU A 181 -6.52 4.25 17.43
N GLY A 182 -5.72 4.79 18.35
CA GLY A 182 -5.51 4.20 19.67
C GLY A 182 -4.79 2.85 19.62
N LEU A 183 -3.66 2.76 18.87
CA LEU A 183 -2.90 1.51 18.78
C LEU A 183 -2.51 0.99 20.17
N ASP A 184 -2.72 -0.30 20.39
CA ASP A 184 -2.21 -0.99 21.57
C ASP A 184 -0.68 -1.12 21.46
N GLY A 185 0.04 -0.37 22.31
CA GLY A 185 1.51 -0.30 22.25
C GLY A 185 2.20 -1.64 22.51
N SER A 186 1.63 -2.51 23.36
CA SER A 186 2.19 -3.84 23.65
C SER A 186 2.01 -4.76 22.45
N PHE A 187 0.84 -4.74 21.82
CA PHE A 187 0.55 -5.52 20.63
C PHE A 187 1.35 -5.01 19.42
N PHE A 188 1.44 -3.69 19.25
CA PHE A 188 2.28 -3.10 18.20
C PHE A 188 3.74 -3.55 18.33
N GLN A 189 4.30 -3.53 19.54
CA GLN A 189 5.68 -3.96 19.76
C GLN A 189 5.88 -5.45 19.45
N ALA A 190 4.96 -6.33 19.87
CA ALA A 190 5.00 -7.75 19.53
C ALA A 190 4.95 -7.99 18.01
N GLU A 191 4.11 -7.22 17.29
CA GLU A 191 4.03 -7.29 15.84
C GLU A 191 5.31 -6.77 15.15
N VAL A 192 5.95 -5.72 15.67
CA VAL A 192 7.25 -5.24 15.17
C VAL A 192 8.32 -6.33 15.31
N GLU A 193 8.37 -7.02 16.42
CA GLU A 193 9.30 -8.14 16.64
C GLU A 193 9.05 -9.30 15.69
N ARG A 194 7.77 -9.65 15.46
CA ARG A 194 7.37 -10.69 14.52
C ARG A 194 7.75 -10.32 13.07
N GLU A 195 7.37 -9.14 12.60
CA GLU A 195 7.66 -8.68 11.25
C GLU A 195 9.17 -8.55 10.99
N THR A 196 9.94 -8.11 12.01
CA THR A 196 11.39 -8.03 11.92
C THR A 196 12.00 -9.42 11.76
N ARG A 197 11.57 -10.41 12.55
CA ARG A 197 12.04 -11.79 12.44
C ARG A 197 11.73 -12.37 11.07
N GLU A 198 10.48 -12.28 10.61
CA GLU A 198 10.08 -12.77 9.30
C GLU A 198 10.86 -12.11 8.14
N LEU A 199 11.20 -10.81 8.28
CA LEU A 199 12.02 -10.12 7.29
C LEU A 199 13.44 -10.67 7.25
N LEU A 200 14.06 -10.90 8.40
CA LEU A 200 15.42 -11.44 8.51
C LEU A 200 15.48 -12.89 7.97
N ASP A 201 14.51 -13.73 8.33
CA ASP A 201 14.40 -15.10 7.81
C ASP A 201 14.29 -15.15 6.28
N ARG A 202 13.45 -14.28 5.70
CA ARG A 202 13.34 -14.15 4.23
C ARG A 202 14.65 -13.72 3.57
N ARG A 203 15.43 -12.83 4.22
CA ARG A 203 16.73 -12.40 3.69
C ARG A 203 17.78 -13.49 3.80
N ALA A 204 17.78 -14.27 4.87
CA ALA A 204 18.70 -15.39 5.06
C ALA A 204 18.40 -16.56 4.09
N GLY A 205 17.12 -16.82 3.79
CA GLY A 205 16.72 -17.88 2.86
C GLY A 205 16.94 -17.54 1.37
N ASN A 206 17.27 -16.30 1.04
CA ASN A 206 17.55 -15.84 -0.32
C ASN A 206 19.07 -15.67 -0.61
N GLN A 207 19.95 -16.06 0.31
CA GLN A 207 21.40 -16.16 0.14
C GLN A 207 21.82 -17.62 -0.13
#